data_6305dc39f41b2decda0c1e68bf059309
#
_entry.id   6305dc39f41b2decda0c1e68bf059309
#
_cell.length_a   1.000
_cell.length_b   1.000
_cell.length_c   1.000
_cell.angle_alpha   90.00
_cell.angle_beta   90.00
_cell.angle_gamma   90.00
#
_symmetry.space_group_name_H-M   'P 1'
#
loop_
_entity.id
_entity.type
_entity.pdbx_description
1 polymer ?
#
loop_
_entity_poly.entity_id
_entity_poly.type
_entity_poly.pdbx_seq_one_letter_code
_entity_poly.pdbx_strand_id
1 'polypeptide(L)'
;MRLAILTDIHGNVQALDAVLAELDRQQVDEIWSLGDMIAMGPDSNEVMARLLDRGVHMITGNHDEAVLSLLEGKGHPESYVHTRPHHEWVARTLKPVYADALFKLSRTIERDVKGTRVYGIHYHIPTEKRGVPITEEPFHDIVEATLSNMQSLYGAYEADVICFGHHHPEHVFRDDAKHYFNPGALGVARDNLARYGILEWDETGFAIHLRAVRYDKRAFLEAMERNDVPQRDVMFRLFY
;
A
#
# COMPACT_ATOMS: atom_id res chain seq x y z
N MET A 1 -14.29 -16.44 7.15
CA MET A 1 -13.15 -15.55 7.44
C MET A 1 -13.10 -14.45 6.40
N ARG A 2 -12.88 -13.21 6.83
CA ARG A 2 -12.74 -12.04 5.96
C ARG A 2 -11.41 -11.36 6.22
N LEU A 3 -10.58 -11.25 5.20
CA LEU A 3 -9.30 -10.55 5.21
C LEU A 3 -9.41 -9.30 4.35
N ALA A 4 -9.23 -8.13 4.97
CA ALA A 4 -9.17 -6.87 4.23
C ALA A 4 -7.76 -6.62 3.70
N ILE A 5 -7.67 -6.16 2.45
CA ILE A 5 -6.42 -5.78 1.78
C ILE A 5 -6.46 -4.29 1.49
N LEU A 6 -5.51 -3.57 2.10
CA LEU A 6 -5.25 -2.15 1.91
C LEU A 6 -3.90 -1.97 1.24
N THR A 7 -3.73 -0.93 0.45
CA THR A 7 -2.44 -0.55 -0.14
C THR A 7 -2.43 0.93 -0.50
N ASP A 8 -1.25 1.51 -0.62
CA ASP A 8 -1.06 2.87 -1.14
C ASP A 8 -1.94 3.90 -0.41
N ILE A 9 -1.82 3.92 0.94
CA ILE A 9 -2.56 4.82 1.83
C ILE A 9 -2.02 6.25 1.72
N HIS A 10 -0.70 6.36 1.53
CA HIS A 10 -0.02 7.62 1.22
C HIS A 10 -0.39 8.77 2.15
N GLY A 11 -0.29 8.57 3.46
CA GLY A 11 -0.50 9.64 4.45
C GLY A 11 -1.89 10.30 4.38
N ASN A 12 -2.91 9.61 3.87
CA ASN A 12 -4.29 10.09 3.78
C ASN A 12 -5.14 9.48 4.91
N VAL A 13 -5.10 10.13 6.08
CA VAL A 13 -5.83 9.66 7.26
C VAL A 13 -7.34 9.72 7.06
N GLN A 14 -7.86 10.67 6.30
CA GLN A 14 -9.29 10.83 6.03
C GLN A 14 -9.83 9.64 5.24
N ALA A 15 -9.08 9.18 4.24
CA ALA A 15 -9.43 7.98 3.47
C ALA A 15 -9.30 6.71 4.33
N LEU A 16 -8.23 6.61 5.12
CA LEU A 16 -8.02 5.46 6.02
C LEU A 16 -9.12 5.36 7.08
N ASP A 17 -9.48 6.46 7.75
CA ASP A 17 -10.54 6.48 8.77
C ASP A 17 -11.89 6.05 8.18
N ALA A 18 -12.21 6.47 6.95
CA ALA A 18 -13.43 6.04 6.26
C ALA A 18 -13.43 4.53 5.97
N VAL A 19 -12.29 3.97 5.52
CA VAL A 19 -12.16 2.53 5.27
C VAL A 19 -12.22 1.75 6.58
N LEU A 20 -11.49 2.14 7.62
CA LEU A 20 -11.51 1.44 8.90
C LEU A 20 -12.92 1.39 9.51
N ALA A 21 -13.67 2.50 9.45
CA ALA A 21 -15.07 2.52 9.89
C ALA A 21 -15.97 1.57 9.10
N GLU A 22 -15.71 1.38 7.80
CA GLU A 22 -16.45 0.42 6.98
C GLU A 22 -16.05 -1.02 7.31
N LEU A 23 -14.77 -1.29 7.55
CA LEU A 23 -14.28 -2.61 7.95
C LEU A 23 -14.85 -3.04 9.31
N ASP A 24 -15.04 -2.10 10.25
CA ASP A 24 -15.73 -2.38 11.52
C ASP A 24 -17.18 -2.81 11.31
N ARG A 25 -17.91 -2.12 10.43
CA ARG A 25 -19.29 -2.51 10.07
C ARG A 25 -19.37 -3.88 9.41
N GLN A 26 -18.36 -4.23 8.62
CA GLN A 26 -18.29 -5.51 7.92
C GLN A 26 -17.73 -6.64 8.80
N GLN A 27 -17.24 -6.33 10.01
CA GLN A 27 -16.69 -7.29 10.96
C GLN A 27 -15.58 -8.16 10.32
N VAL A 28 -14.57 -7.52 9.69
CA VAL A 28 -13.44 -8.24 9.12
C VAL A 28 -12.58 -8.85 10.23
N ASP A 29 -12.05 -10.05 9.99
CA ASP A 29 -11.25 -10.78 10.97
C ASP A 29 -9.81 -10.28 11.02
N GLU A 30 -9.28 -9.80 9.89
CA GLU A 30 -7.87 -9.40 9.75
C GLU A 30 -7.73 -8.31 8.67
N ILE A 31 -6.72 -7.46 8.83
CA ILE A 31 -6.43 -6.37 7.89
C ILE A 31 -4.94 -6.43 7.52
N TRP A 32 -4.64 -6.44 6.22
CA TRP A 32 -3.29 -6.27 5.70
C TRP A 32 -3.14 -4.92 5.02
N SER A 33 -2.00 -4.25 5.23
CA SER A 33 -1.57 -3.09 4.45
C SER A 33 -0.30 -3.46 3.66
N LEU A 34 -0.41 -3.38 2.35
CA LEU A 34 0.63 -3.85 1.42
C LEU A 34 1.64 -2.76 1.04
N GLY A 35 1.96 -1.87 1.97
CA GLY A 35 2.98 -0.83 1.78
C GLY A 35 2.44 0.50 1.30
N ASP A 36 3.36 1.45 1.19
CA ASP A 36 3.10 2.86 0.89
C ASP A 36 2.05 3.48 1.82
N MET A 37 2.29 3.29 3.11
CA MET A 37 1.45 3.81 4.17
C MET A 37 1.69 5.30 4.41
N ILE A 38 2.95 5.72 4.32
CA ILE A 38 3.40 7.10 4.53
C ILE A 38 3.77 7.78 3.21
N ALA A 39 4.16 9.04 3.30
CA ALA A 39 4.51 9.92 2.17
C ALA A 39 3.32 10.29 1.26
N MET A 40 3.56 11.18 0.31
CA MET A 40 2.62 11.83 -0.62
C MET A 40 1.54 12.68 0.07
N GLY A 41 0.90 12.18 1.12
CA GLY A 41 -0.08 12.92 1.91
C GLY A 41 0.51 13.58 3.17
N PRO A 42 -0.31 14.36 3.89
CA PRO A 42 0.13 15.18 5.02
C PRO A 42 0.24 14.44 6.35
N ASP A 43 -0.47 13.31 6.51
CA ASP A 43 -0.80 12.75 7.83
C ASP A 43 -0.09 11.40 8.10
N SER A 44 1.20 11.28 7.72
CA SER A 44 1.98 10.04 7.88
C SER A 44 1.98 9.50 9.33
N ASN A 45 2.07 10.38 10.33
CA ASN A 45 2.05 9.97 11.73
C ASN A 45 0.67 9.46 12.18
N GLU A 46 -0.39 10.11 11.74
CA GLU A 46 -1.78 9.78 12.05
C GLU A 46 -2.17 8.45 11.40
N VAL A 47 -1.74 8.22 10.15
CA VAL A 47 -1.91 6.94 9.45
C VAL A 47 -1.23 5.82 10.23
N MET A 48 0.06 5.97 10.58
CA MET A 48 0.77 4.97 11.35
C MET A 48 0.13 4.70 12.72
N ALA A 49 -0.35 5.74 13.41
CA ALA A 49 -1.08 5.57 14.66
C ALA A 49 -2.32 4.69 14.49
N ARG A 50 -3.17 4.96 13.48
CA ARG A 50 -4.39 4.18 13.19
C ARG A 50 -4.08 2.71 12.88
N LEU A 51 -3.06 2.48 12.03
CA LEU A 51 -2.69 1.13 11.61
C LEU A 51 -2.19 0.30 12.80
N LEU A 52 -1.34 0.88 13.66
CA LEU A 52 -0.83 0.22 14.85
C LEU A 52 -1.92 -0.02 15.90
N ASP A 53 -2.73 0.98 16.21
CA ASP A 53 -3.84 0.86 17.16
C ASP A 53 -4.87 -0.19 16.72
N ARG A 54 -5.05 -0.36 15.41
CA ARG A 54 -5.98 -1.34 14.83
C ARG A 54 -5.38 -2.74 14.70
N GLY A 55 -4.08 -2.91 14.97
CA GLY A 55 -3.38 -4.19 14.82
C GLY A 55 -3.29 -4.66 13.37
N VAL A 56 -3.13 -3.73 12.41
CA VAL A 56 -2.99 -4.04 10.99
C VAL A 56 -1.66 -4.75 10.75
N HIS A 57 -1.68 -5.85 10.02
CA HIS A 57 -0.46 -6.48 9.53
C HIS A 57 0.07 -5.71 8.33
N MET A 58 1.30 -5.24 8.41
CA MET A 58 1.89 -4.32 7.44
C MET A 58 3.15 -4.88 6.80
N ILE A 59 3.39 -4.50 5.55
CA ILE A 59 4.68 -4.65 4.87
C ILE A 59 5.13 -3.29 4.35
N THR A 60 6.40 -3.14 3.96
CA THR A 60 6.91 -1.89 3.38
C THR A 60 6.59 -1.78 1.89
N GLY A 61 6.33 -0.54 1.43
CA GLY A 61 6.34 -0.13 0.03
C GLY A 61 7.59 0.71 -0.30
N ASN A 62 7.70 1.14 -1.54
CA ASN A 62 8.85 1.91 -2.01
C ASN A 62 8.95 3.30 -1.39
N HIS A 63 7.84 3.98 -1.14
CA HIS A 63 7.83 5.28 -0.46
C HIS A 63 8.19 5.15 1.02
N ASP A 64 7.70 4.14 1.70
CA ASP A 64 8.07 3.85 3.09
C ASP A 64 9.59 3.64 3.19
N GLU A 65 10.15 2.78 2.34
CA GLU A 65 11.59 2.47 2.34
C GLU A 65 12.47 3.67 1.91
N ALA A 66 12.01 4.51 0.98
CA ALA A 66 12.73 5.71 0.59
C ALA A 66 12.86 6.70 1.76
N VAL A 67 11.81 6.86 2.56
CA VAL A 67 11.86 7.67 3.80
C VAL A 67 12.78 7.04 4.83
N LEU A 68 12.70 5.72 5.06
CA LEU A 68 13.56 5.00 6.00
C LEU A 68 15.04 5.08 5.61
N SER A 69 15.35 4.99 4.31
CA SER A 69 16.72 5.14 3.79
C SER A 69 17.31 6.54 4.09
N LEU A 70 16.49 7.59 3.97
CA LEU A 70 16.89 8.96 4.36
C LEU A 70 17.15 9.08 5.87
N LEU A 71 16.31 8.46 6.71
CA LEU A 71 16.49 8.44 8.16
C LEU A 71 17.78 7.74 8.58
N GLU A 72 18.19 6.70 7.86
CA GLU A 72 19.47 6.00 8.07
C GLU A 72 20.70 6.73 7.44
N GLY A 73 20.50 7.81 6.70
CA GLY A 73 21.56 8.51 5.97
C GLY A 73 22.13 7.72 4.78
N LYS A 74 21.41 6.71 4.27
CA LYS A 74 21.86 5.84 3.17
C LYS A 74 21.59 6.41 1.76
N GLY A 75 20.88 7.54 1.68
CA GLY A 75 20.56 8.18 0.40
C GLY A 75 19.11 8.00 -0.02
N HIS A 76 18.85 8.26 -1.30
CA HIS A 76 17.50 8.26 -1.89
C HIS A 76 17.58 7.64 -3.30
N PRO A 77 16.58 6.85 -3.73
CA PRO A 77 16.56 6.27 -5.08
C PRO A 77 16.59 7.34 -6.17
N GLU A 78 17.35 7.12 -7.23
CA GLU A 78 17.49 8.11 -8.31
C GLU A 78 16.21 8.29 -9.12
N SER A 79 15.47 7.21 -9.37
CA SER A 79 14.18 7.26 -10.09
C SER A 79 13.13 8.12 -9.37
N TYR A 80 13.24 8.27 -8.04
CA TYR A 80 12.33 9.07 -7.20
C TYR A 80 12.87 10.45 -6.84
N VAL A 81 13.92 10.95 -7.53
CA VAL A 81 14.53 12.26 -7.23
C VAL A 81 13.51 13.41 -7.21
N HIS A 82 12.49 13.32 -8.04
CA HIS A 82 11.41 14.30 -8.10
C HIS A 82 10.51 14.34 -6.86
N THR A 83 10.45 13.25 -6.06
CA THR A 83 9.70 13.18 -4.79
C THR A 83 10.60 13.40 -3.57
N ARG A 84 11.91 13.52 -3.76
CA ARG A 84 12.89 13.63 -2.67
C ARG A 84 12.59 14.77 -1.68
N PRO A 85 12.24 16.01 -2.08
CA PRO A 85 11.94 17.07 -1.12
C PRO A 85 10.77 16.71 -0.19
N HIS A 86 9.80 15.96 -0.70
CA HIS A 86 8.68 15.46 0.09
C HIS A 86 9.10 14.33 1.04
N HIS A 87 9.87 13.34 0.57
CA HIS A 87 10.40 12.27 1.42
C HIS A 87 11.30 12.82 2.55
N GLU A 88 12.12 13.82 2.27
CA GLU A 88 12.92 14.52 3.28
C GLU A 88 12.04 15.26 4.31
N TRP A 89 10.92 15.83 3.86
CA TRP A 89 9.94 16.45 4.77
C TRP A 89 9.29 15.40 5.68
N VAL A 90 8.86 14.26 5.12
CA VAL A 90 8.32 13.15 5.91
C VAL A 90 9.36 12.63 6.90
N ALA A 91 10.60 12.38 6.45
CA ALA A 91 11.68 11.92 7.33
C ALA A 91 11.93 12.86 8.52
N ARG A 92 11.81 14.18 8.33
CA ARG A 92 11.96 15.17 9.43
C ARG A 92 10.75 15.22 10.37
N THR A 93 9.56 14.86 9.91
CA THR A 93 8.30 14.98 10.67
C THR A 93 7.78 13.67 11.24
N LEU A 94 8.26 12.54 10.74
CA LEU A 94 7.87 11.21 11.21
C LEU A 94 8.40 10.99 12.65
N LYS A 95 7.49 10.63 13.55
CA LYS A 95 7.86 10.34 14.95
C LYS A 95 8.72 9.09 15.04
N PRO A 96 9.76 9.08 15.90
CA PRO A 96 10.67 7.93 16.03
C PRO A 96 9.96 6.60 16.28
N VAL A 97 8.90 6.58 17.08
CA VAL A 97 8.14 5.35 17.39
C VAL A 97 7.53 4.72 16.12
N TYR A 98 7.13 5.53 15.14
CA TYR A 98 6.57 5.04 13.87
C TYR A 98 7.68 4.62 12.90
N ALA A 99 8.79 5.36 12.87
CA ALA A 99 9.98 4.92 12.14
C ALA A 99 10.48 3.56 12.65
N ASP A 100 10.59 3.38 13.98
CA ASP A 100 10.98 2.12 14.61
C ASP A 100 10.01 0.96 14.29
N ALA A 101 8.72 1.25 14.14
CA ALA A 101 7.75 0.26 13.71
C ALA A 101 7.96 -0.13 12.24
N LEU A 102 8.14 0.84 11.35
CA LEU A 102 8.39 0.63 9.92
C LEU A 102 9.69 -0.14 9.67
N PHE A 103 10.77 0.15 10.39
CA PHE A 103 12.05 -0.58 10.27
C PHE A 103 11.96 -2.07 10.58
N LYS A 104 10.93 -2.52 11.29
CA LYS A 104 10.71 -3.93 11.64
C LYS A 104 9.89 -4.70 10.61
N LEU A 105 9.32 -3.99 9.64
CA LEU A 105 8.47 -4.61 8.63
C LEU A 105 9.30 -5.33 7.57
N SER A 106 8.73 -6.41 7.04
CA SER A 106 9.24 -7.10 5.86
C SER A 106 8.60 -6.55 4.60
N ARG A 107 9.16 -6.92 3.44
CA ARG A 107 8.59 -6.61 2.11
C ARG A 107 7.44 -7.53 1.71
N THR A 108 7.19 -8.59 2.48
CA THR A 108 6.21 -9.63 2.11
C THR A 108 5.48 -10.14 3.35
N ILE A 109 4.27 -10.62 3.13
CA ILE A 109 3.45 -11.31 4.12
C ILE A 109 2.79 -12.51 3.46
N GLU A 110 2.67 -13.62 4.19
CA GLU A 110 2.00 -14.81 3.68
C GLU A 110 1.13 -15.46 4.76
N ARG A 111 0.09 -16.13 4.34
CA ARG A 111 -0.81 -16.88 5.21
C ARG A 111 -1.52 -17.99 4.43
N ASP A 112 -1.66 -19.15 5.05
CA ASP A 112 -2.62 -20.18 4.63
C ASP A 112 -3.96 -19.91 5.35
N VAL A 113 -5.02 -19.77 4.56
CA VAL A 113 -6.39 -19.61 5.05
C VAL A 113 -7.24 -20.74 4.47
N LYS A 114 -7.58 -21.72 5.30
CA LYS A 114 -8.40 -22.87 4.89
C LYS A 114 -7.87 -23.59 3.62
N GLY A 115 -6.54 -23.73 3.51
CA GLY A 115 -5.89 -24.36 2.37
C GLY A 115 -5.68 -23.44 1.17
N THR A 116 -6.03 -22.15 1.25
CA THR A 116 -5.70 -21.12 0.25
C THR A 116 -4.46 -20.37 0.69
N ARG A 117 -3.38 -20.45 -0.05
CA ARG A 117 -2.15 -19.70 0.22
C ARG A 117 -2.28 -18.28 -0.33
N VAL A 118 -2.33 -17.32 0.57
CA VAL A 118 -2.37 -15.87 0.25
C VAL A 118 -0.99 -15.28 0.47
N TYR A 119 -0.48 -14.58 -0.53
CA TYR A 119 0.80 -13.87 -0.50
C TYR A 119 0.61 -12.40 -0.78
N GLY A 120 1.15 -11.54 0.09
CA GLY A 120 1.13 -10.09 -0.05
C GLY A 120 2.53 -9.54 -0.30
N ILE A 121 2.66 -8.66 -1.27
CA ILE A 121 3.88 -7.94 -1.62
C ILE A 121 3.48 -6.56 -2.16
N HIS A 122 4.31 -5.52 -1.91
CA HIS A 122 3.95 -4.20 -2.45
C HIS A 122 3.96 -4.19 -3.97
N TYR A 123 5.05 -4.63 -4.59
CA TYR A 123 5.14 -4.92 -6.02
C TYR A 123 6.19 -6.00 -6.28
N HIS A 124 6.22 -6.53 -7.51
CA HIS A 124 7.18 -7.57 -7.88
C HIS A 124 8.62 -7.12 -7.66
N ILE A 125 9.41 -7.98 -7.01
CA ILE A 125 10.85 -7.83 -6.87
C ILE A 125 11.52 -9.05 -7.53
N PRO A 126 12.32 -8.86 -8.59
CA PRO A 126 13.08 -9.95 -9.20
C PRO A 126 13.91 -10.71 -8.15
N THR A 127 14.05 -12.01 -8.31
CA THR A 127 14.68 -12.87 -7.31
C THR A 127 16.09 -12.38 -6.93
N GLU A 128 16.87 -11.92 -7.90
CA GLU A 128 18.22 -11.39 -7.72
C GLU A 128 18.25 -10.04 -6.98
N LYS A 129 17.12 -9.34 -6.90
CA LYS A 129 16.98 -8.04 -6.22
C LYS A 129 16.30 -8.13 -4.85
N ARG A 130 15.92 -9.30 -4.36
CA ARG A 130 15.15 -9.44 -3.10
C ARG A 130 15.85 -8.89 -1.86
N GLY A 131 17.18 -8.94 -1.82
CA GLY A 131 17.98 -8.37 -0.70
C GLY A 131 18.57 -6.99 -0.97
N VAL A 132 18.24 -6.38 -2.09
CA VAL A 132 18.79 -5.10 -2.54
C VAL A 132 18.09 -3.95 -1.81
N PRO A 133 18.82 -2.92 -1.30
CA PRO A 133 18.24 -1.76 -0.65
C PRO A 133 17.44 -0.91 -1.66
N ILE A 134 16.54 -0.07 -1.14
CA ILE A 134 15.69 0.79 -1.98
C ILE A 134 16.48 1.74 -2.88
N THR A 135 17.67 2.16 -2.45
CA THR A 135 18.58 3.03 -3.20
C THR A 135 19.11 2.39 -4.50
N GLU A 136 19.00 1.08 -4.62
CA GLU A 136 19.38 0.30 -5.81
C GLU A 136 18.14 -0.22 -6.57
N GLU A 137 16.97 0.34 -6.26
CA GLU A 137 15.71 0.14 -6.99
C GLU A 137 15.32 -1.33 -7.17
N PRO A 138 14.95 -2.03 -6.06
CA PRO A 138 14.64 -3.45 -6.11
C PRO A 138 13.31 -3.76 -6.83
N PHE A 139 12.34 -2.85 -6.80
CA PHE A 139 11.02 -3.08 -7.40
C PHE A 139 11.10 -3.06 -8.93
N HIS A 140 10.34 -3.92 -9.55
CA HIS A 140 10.18 -3.95 -11.00
C HIS A 140 9.44 -2.71 -11.48
N ASP A 141 9.72 -2.25 -12.70
CA ASP A 141 8.97 -1.17 -13.32
C ASP A 141 7.48 -1.53 -13.46
N ILE A 142 6.61 -0.54 -13.32
CA ILE A 142 5.17 -0.75 -13.52
C ILE A 142 4.92 -1.16 -14.97
N VAL A 143 4.20 -2.27 -15.14
CA VAL A 143 3.76 -2.76 -16.44
C VAL A 143 2.25 -2.58 -16.63
N GLU A 144 1.80 -2.63 -17.87
CA GLU A 144 0.37 -2.60 -18.18
C GLU A 144 -0.39 -3.71 -17.44
N ALA A 145 -1.58 -3.39 -16.94
CA ALA A 145 -2.46 -4.33 -16.25
C ALA A 145 -3.10 -5.32 -17.23
N THR A 146 -2.41 -6.42 -17.49
CA THR A 146 -2.89 -7.54 -18.30
C THR A 146 -2.62 -8.86 -17.60
N LEU A 147 -3.43 -9.89 -17.87
CA LEU A 147 -3.21 -11.22 -17.31
C LEU A 147 -1.81 -11.75 -17.67
N SER A 148 -1.37 -11.56 -18.88
CA SER A 148 -0.04 -12.02 -19.35
C SER A 148 1.10 -11.37 -18.55
N ASN A 149 1.00 -10.07 -18.26
CA ASN A 149 2.00 -9.37 -17.45
C ASN A 149 1.96 -9.84 -15.99
N MET A 150 0.77 -10.07 -15.43
CA MET A 150 0.65 -10.62 -14.08
C MET A 150 1.23 -12.01 -13.96
N GLN A 151 1.02 -12.87 -14.95
CA GLN A 151 1.64 -14.19 -15.04
C GLN A 151 3.17 -14.11 -15.15
N SER A 152 3.68 -13.17 -15.94
CA SER A 152 5.12 -12.93 -16.08
C SER A 152 5.77 -12.49 -14.75
N LEU A 153 5.13 -11.56 -14.03
CA LEU A 153 5.66 -11.04 -12.77
C LEU A 153 5.51 -12.03 -11.62
N TYR A 154 4.36 -12.67 -11.50
CA TYR A 154 3.98 -13.41 -10.29
C TYR A 154 3.76 -14.90 -10.49
N GLY A 155 3.85 -15.44 -11.71
CA GLY A 155 3.58 -16.84 -12.01
C GLY A 155 4.45 -17.82 -11.23
N ALA A 156 5.70 -17.45 -10.95
CA ALA A 156 6.66 -18.27 -10.21
C ALA A 156 6.44 -18.30 -8.67
N TYR A 157 5.57 -17.44 -8.12
CA TYR A 157 5.30 -17.44 -6.69
C TYR A 157 4.43 -18.64 -6.31
N GLU A 158 4.78 -19.32 -5.22
CA GLU A 158 4.02 -20.48 -4.71
C GLU A 158 2.84 -20.03 -3.84
N ALA A 159 1.82 -19.42 -4.44
CA ALA A 159 0.60 -18.98 -3.77
C ALA A 159 -0.61 -19.08 -4.69
N ASP A 160 -1.80 -19.21 -4.12
CA ASP A 160 -3.07 -19.30 -4.85
C ASP A 160 -3.64 -17.89 -5.11
N VAL A 161 -3.33 -16.95 -4.21
CA VAL A 161 -3.73 -15.53 -4.33
C VAL A 161 -2.51 -14.65 -4.11
N ILE A 162 -2.18 -13.81 -5.06
CA ILE A 162 -1.15 -12.78 -4.96
C ILE A 162 -1.85 -11.43 -4.79
N CYS A 163 -1.63 -10.80 -3.64
CA CYS A 163 -2.12 -9.45 -3.35
C CYS A 163 -0.96 -8.45 -3.48
N PHE A 164 -1.16 -7.36 -4.21
CA PHE A 164 -0.12 -6.35 -4.44
C PHE A 164 -0.71 -4.94 -4.52
N GLY A 165 0.14 -3.91 -4.55
CA GLY A 165 -0.18 -2.49 -4.66
C GLY A 165 0.66 -1.78 -5.72
N HIS A 166 1.21 -0.60 -5.38
CA HIS A 166 2.14 0.20 -6.17
C HIS A 166 1.57 0.78 -7.48
N HIS A 167 0.95 -0.03 -8.29
CA HIS A 167 0.19 0.43 -9.45
C HIS A 167 -1.23 0.75 -8.98
N HIS A 168 -1.55 2.02 -8.85
CA HIS A 168 -2.75 2.55 -8.18
C HIS A 168 -4.12 2.11 -8.73
N PRO A 169 -4.30 1.78 -10.05
CA PRO A 169 -5.55 1.21 -10.54
C PRO A 169 -5.86 -0.18 -9.97
N GLU A 170 -7.13 -0.54 -9.97
CA GLU A 170 -7.60 -1.86 -9.57
C GLU A 170 -7.19 -2.94 -10.57
N HIS A 171 -6.70 -4.10 -10.07
CA HIS A 171 -6.37 -5.28 -10.88
C HIS A 171 -7.04 -6.52 -10.30
N VAL A 172 -7.86 -7.19 -11.10
CA VAL A 172 -8.44 -8.49 -10.74
C VAL A 172 -8.28 -9.41 -11.93
N PHE A 173 -7.27 -10.25 -11.86
CA PHE A 173 -7.04 -11.25 -12.89
C PHE A 173 -7.01 -12.65 -12.26
N ARG A 174 -7.33 -13.62 -13.07
CA ARG A 174 -7.29 -15.04 -12.69
C ARG A 174 -6.86 -15.88 -13.88
N ASP A 175 -6.00 -16.86 -13.63
CA ASP A 175 -5.77 -17.99 -14.50
C ASP A 175 -6.28 -19.29 -13.85
N ASP A 176 -5.91 -20.43 -14.41
CA ASP A 176 -6.33 -21.75 -13.90
C ASP A 176 -5.78 -22.06 -12.50
N ALA A 177 -4.68 -21.41 -12.10
CA ALA A 177 -3.92 -21.71 -10.88
C ALA A 177 -3.98 -20.59 -9.83
N LYS A 178 -4.10 -19.33 -10.25
CA LYS A 178 -3.88 -18.19 -9.36
C LYS A 178 -4.86 -17.05 -9.58
N HIS A 179 -5.04 -16.26 -8.50
CA HIS A 179 -5.64 -14.93 -8.54
C HIS A 179 -4.54 -13.88 -8.36
N TYR A 180 -4.61 -12.81 -9.14
CA TYR A 180 -3.74 -11.63 -9.06
C TYR A 180 -4.61 -10.44 -8.69
N PHE A 181 -4.38 -9.86 -7.51
CA PHE A 181 -5.29 -8.93 -6.91
C PHE A 181 -4.59 -7.67 -6.40
N ASN A 182 -4.95 -6.53 -6.96
CA ASN A 182 -4.64 -5.20 -6.45
C ASN A 182 -5.97 -4.45 -6.25
N PRO A 183 -6.33 -4.07 -5.02
CA PRO A 183 -7.58 -3.39 -4.75
C PRO A 183 -7.63 -1.93 -5.24
N GLY A 184 -6.52 -1.41 -5.75
CA GLY A 184 -6.33 0.00 -6.06
C GLY A 184 -5.86 0.81 -4.85
N ALA A 185 -5.31 1.99 -5.11
CA ALA A 185 -4.81 2.87 -4.06
C ALA A 185 -5.94 3.35 -3.12
N LEU A 186 -5.71 3.23 -1.82
CA LEU A 186 -6.64 3.69 -0.80
C LEU A 186 -6.64 5.22 -0.70
N GLY A 187 -5.45 5.83 -0.64
CA GLY A 187 -5.27 7.25 -0.33
C GLY A 187 -5.08 8.17 -1.53
N VAL A 188 -4.93 7.59 -2.73
CA VAL A 188 -4.58 8.33 -3.95
C VAL A 188 -5.59 8.05 -5.04
N ALA A 189 -6.48 9.02 -5.32
CA ALA A 189 -7.46 8.94 -6.39
C ALA A 189 -7.98 10.31 -6.82
N ARG A 190 -8.31 10.46 -8.11
CA ARG A 190 -8.92 11.70 -8.63
C ARG A 190 -10.35 11.90 -8.13
N ASP A 191 -11.06 10.83 -7.84
CA ASP A 191 -12.36 10.86 -7.18
C ASP A 191 -12.21 10.95 -5.65
N ASN A 192 -13.31 10.88 -4.92
CA ASN A 192 -13.33 10.86 -3.46
C ASN A 192 -13.62 9.48 -2.88
N LEU A 193 -13.12 8.43 -3.56
CA LEU A 193 -13.29 7.05 -3.16
C LEU A 193 -11.99 6.45 -2.63
N ALA A 194 -12.02 5.97 -1.41
CA ALA A 194 -10.96 5.16 -0.82
C ALA A 194 -11.21 3.69 -1.18
N ARG A 195 -10.27 3.08 -1.91
CA ARG A 195 -10.38 1.71 -2.44
C ARG A 195 -9.73 0.73 -1.49
N TYR A 196 -10.33 -0.47 -1.41
CA TYR A 196 -9.80 -1.58 -0.63
C TYR A 196 -10.37 -2.91 -1.14
N GLY A 197 -9.81 -4.02 -0.70
CA GLY A 197 -10.26 -5.34 -1.06
C GLY A 197 -10.74 -6.16 0.12
N ILE A 198 -11.62 -7.13 -0.12
CA ILE A 198 -11.97 -8.17 0.84
C ILE A 198 -11.77 -9.53 0.18
N LEU A 199 -10.96 -10.36 0.81
CA LEU A 199 -10.89 -11.79 0.54
C LEU A 199 -11.82 -12.49 1.52
N GLU A 200 -12.78 -13.25 1.04
CA GLU A 200 -13.80 -13.90 1.87
C GLU A 200 -13.79 -15.42 1.68
N TRP A 201 -13.75 -16.16 2.79
CA TRP A 201 -13.88 -17.62 2.83
C TRP A 201 -15.10 -17.98 3.66
N ASP A 202 -16.06 -18.63 3.05
CA ASP A 202 -17.26 -19.18 3.71
C ASP A 202 -17.38 -20.69 3.45
N GLU A 203 -18.59 -21.24 3.65
CA GLU A 203 -18.89 -22.65 3.39
C GLU A 203 -18.99 -22.98 1.90
N THR A 204 -19.20 -21.96 1.07
CA THR A 204 -19.37 -22.10 -0.39
C THR A 204 -18.07 -21.96 -1.15
N GLY A 205 -17.00 -21.44 -0.50
CA GLY A 205 -15.67 -21.32 -1.08
C GLY A 205 -14.98 -19.98 -0.81
N PHE A 206 -14.21 -19.53 -1.78
CA PHE A 206 -13.39 -18.30 -1.74
C PHE A 206 -13.90 -17.27 -2.74
N ALA A 207 -13.97 -16.02 -2.32
CA ALA A 207 -14.33 -14.89 -3.17
C ALA A 207 -13.43 -13.67 -2.94
N ILE A 208 -13.22 -12.88 -4.00
CA ILE A 208 -12.52 -11.58 -3.97
C ILE A 208 -13.51 -10.47 -4.26
N HIS A 209 -13.53 -9.45 -3.43
CA HIS A 209 -14.40 -8.28 -3.59
C HIS A 209 -13.60 -7.00 -3.65
N LEU A 210 -13.74 -6.25 -4.73
CA LEU A 210 -13.37 -4.83 -4.78
C LEU A 210 -14.41 -4.02 -4.02
N ARG A 211 -13.96 -3.08 -3.23
CA ARG A 211 -14.77 -2.19 -2.40
C ARG A 211 -14.24 -0.77 -2.47
N ALA A 212 -15.12 0.19 -2.30
CA ALA A 212 -14.75 1.60 -2.18
C ALA A 212 -15.73 2.31 -1.24
N VAL A 213 -15.21 3.27 -0.48
CA VAL A 213 -16.00 4.12 0.40
C VAL A 213 -15.67 5.59 0.14
N ARG A 214 -16.68 6.47 0.25
CA ARG A 214 -16.45 7.91 0.15
C ARG A 214 -15.76 8.45 1.39
N TYR A 215 -14.77 9.32 1.18
CA TYR A 215 -14.10 10.05 2.26
C TYR A 215 -14.15 11.56 2.05
N ASP A 216 -13.83 12.33 3.06
CA ASP A 216 -13.76 13.80 2.99
C ASP A 216 -12.45 14.23 2.32
N LYS A 217 -12.45 14.21 0.98
CA LYS A 217 -11.32 14.67 0.17
C LYS A 217 -10.99 16.15 0.39
N ARG A 218 -12.00 16.98 0.73
CA ARG A 218 -11.77 18.41 1.00
C ARG A 218 -10.90 18.56 2.25
N ALA A 219 -11.23 17.86 3.34
CA ALA A 219 -10.43 17.89 4.56
C ALA A 219 -8.98 17.44 4.32
N PHE A 220 -8.77 16.43 3.45
CA PHE A 220 -7.43 16.00 3.01
C PHE A 220 -6.68 17.11 2.26
N LEU A 221 -7.30 17.75 1.26
CA LEU A 221 -6.68 18.84 0.50
C LEU A 221 -6.35 20.04 1.37
N GLU A 222 -7.25 20.43 2.29
CA GLU A 222 -7.01 21.48 3.29
C GLU A 222 -5.85 21.12 4.25
N ALA A 223 -5.67 19.83 4.58
CA ALA A 223 -4.53 19.36 5.37
C ALA A 223 -3.22 19.46 4.60
N MET A 224 -3.20 19.14 3.30
CA MET A 224 -2.05 19.31 2.41
C MET A 224 -1.57 20.78 2.39
N GLU A 225 -2.52 21.73 2.29
CA GLU A 225 -2.22 23.16 2.30
C GLU A 225 -1.76 23.64 3.68
N ARG A 226 -2.49 23.30 4.75
CA ARG A 226 -2.20 23.71 6.12
C ARG A 226 -0.83 23.26 6.60
N ASN A 227 -0.39 22.06 6.21
CA ASN A 227 0.90 21.48 6.56
C ASN A 227 2.03 21.91 5.60
N ASP A 228 1.74 22.78 4.62
CA ASP A 228 2.67 23.22 3.58
C ASP A 228 3.47 22.06 2.96
N VAL A 229 2.73 21.00 2.59
CA VAL A 229 3.34 19.76 2.07
C VAL A 229 4.17 20.07 0.82
N PRO A 230 5.47 19.72 0.79
CA PRO A 230 6.32 19.96 -0.35
C PRO A 230 5.78 19.28 -1.62
N GLN A 231 5.84 19.98 -2.75
CA GLN A 231 5.42 19.48 -4.07
C GLN A 231 3.93 19.14 -4.19
N ARG A 232 3.07 19.62 -3.28
CA ARG A 232 1.62 19.39 -3.33
C ARG A 232 0.98 19.74 -4.69
N ASP A 233 1.44 20.78 -5.38
CA ASP A 233 0.91 21.17 -6.68
C ASP A 233 1.17 20.10 -7.76
N VAL A 234 2.30 19.41 -7.67
CA VAL A 234 2.62 18.28 -8.54
C VAL A 234 1.71 17.10 -8.22
N MET A 235 1.55 16.79 -6.93
CA MET A 235 0.68 15.70 -6.45
C MET A 235 -0.78 15.95 -6.83
N PHE A 236 -1.30 17.18 -6.65
CA PHE A 236 -2.67 17.53 -7.07
C PHE A 236 -2.90 17.32 -8.56
N ARG A 237 -1.94 17.69 -9.38
CA ARG A 237 -2.05 17.54 -10.84
C ARG A 237 -2.00 16.09 -11.30
N LEU A 238 -1.21 15.25 -10.65
CA LEU A 238 -1.00 13.86 -11.05
C LEU A 238 -2.06 12.92 -10.47
N PHE A 239 -2.48 13.13 -9.21
CA PHE A 239 -3.19 12.13 -8.42
C PHE A 239 -4.55 12.58 -7.87
N TYR A 240 -4.79 13.88 -7.76
CA TYR A 240 -6.00 14.44 -7.13
C TYR A 240 -6.72 15.42 -8.04
#